data_ccd3921214990acb072742d38e264205
#
_entry.id   ccd3921214990acb072742d38e264205
#
_cell.length_a   1.000
_cell.length_b   1.000
_cell.length_c   1.000
_cell.angle_alpha   90.00
_cell.angle_beta   90.00
_cell.angle_gamma   90.00
#
_symmetry.space_group_name_H-M   'P 1'
#
loop_
_entity.id
_entity.type
_entity.pdbx_description
1 polymer ?
#
loop_
_entity_poly.entity_id
_entity_poly.type
_entity_poly.pdbx_seq_one_letter_code
_entity_poly.pdbx_strand_id
1 'polypeptide(L)'
;MAWLLDLSLTQLGLSFVAAGLLYTIGLAIQRLWLSPIAHFPGHRWAALTMWYEWYYDSYLEGEYTFQIAEMHRQYGPIVRISPYELHINDPEYIDVLYSREAPRNKSLHLTGMFGAPASAFGTVDYRHHRIRRQPMNPFFSQQRIRSLEPMLREMVEKLCVGMRGWMQRQAPLHLYHAFNAFTTDVVVEYTMGQSFHYLDDPDFSPQWSTTIQAIVRAGMQFKQFQWFMALFELLPRWLVLKINPDLGPVLDQKAESIRLANLVIDSQNPEKVTDKKALVPRGTLFHALLESDLPPEEKAAPRLSQEVFTVIAAGGETTAKNLTTVSYHLLSNPDILAKLREELNRLDPNGTASLKDYETMPYLVRAGSFVSLFLLPFFFFFFSSVFLSGPERRRSFHLVSPRRGEYGPCVNLLT
;
A
#
# COMPACT_ATOMS: atom_id res chain seq x y z
N MET A 1 -38.01 36.71 -13.75
CA MET A 1 -36.59 36.74 -14.12
C MET A 1 -35.94 38.11 -14.02
N ALA A 2 -36.71 39.20 -14.02
CA ALA A 2 -36.22 40.60 -13.87
C ALA A 2 -35.76 40.96 -12.41
N TRP A 3 -36.22 40.28 -11.40
CA TRP A 3 -35.92 40.51 -9.98
C TRP A 3 -34.47 40.24 -9.54
N LEU A 4 -33.72 39.48 -10.32
CA LEU A 4 -32.32 39.09 -10.00
C LEU A 4 -31.31 40.16 -10.51
N LEU A 5 -31.75 41.12 -11.28
CA LEU A 5 -30.87 42.11 -11.90
C LEU A 5 -30.70 43.44 -11.07
N ASP A 6 -31.51 43.63 -10.01
CA ASP A 6 -31.49 44.81 -9.14
C ASP A 6 -30.83 44.58 -7.77
N LEU A 7 -30.26 43.40 -7.49
CA LEU A 7 -29.60 43.13 -6.22
C LEU A 7 -28.23 43.82 -6.17
N SER A 8 -27.98 44.60 -5.12
CA SER A 8 -26.65 45.13 -4.85
C SER A 8 -25.68 43.99 -4.54
N LEU A 9 -24.39 44.15 -4.79
CA LEU A 9 -23.35 43.16 -4.48
C LEU A 9 -23.39 42.71 -3.03
N THR A 10 -23.76 43.58 -2.10
CA THR A 10 -23.95 43.26 -0.67
C THR A 10 -25.16 42.33 -0.43
N GLN A 11 -26.28 42.60 -1.12
CA GLN A 11 -27.48 41.75 -1.01
C GLN A 11 -27.24 40.35 -1.62
N LEU A 12 -26.52 40.28 -2.75
CA LEU A 12 -26.08 39.01 -3.33
C LEU A 12 -25.16 38.25 -2.39
N GLY A 13 -24.20 38.89 -1.74
CA GLY A 13 -23.31 38.33 -0.76
C GLY A 13 -24.07 37.78 0.47
N LEU A 14 -25.00 38.59 1.03
CA LEU A 14 -25.84 38.16 2.16
C LEU A 14 -26.76 36.99 1.78
N SER A 15 -27.36 37.02 0.60
CA SER A 15 -28.19 35.89 0.09
C SER A 15 -27.37 34.60 -0.06
N PHE A 16 -26.15 34.71 -0.55
CA PHE A 16 -25.26 33.53 -0.67
C PHE A 16 -24.87 32.96 0.69
N VAL A 17 -24.55 33.82 1.66
CA VAL A 17 -24.26 33.41 3.05
C VAL A 17 -25.48 32.77 3.69
N ALA A 18 -26.66 33.39 3.56
CA ALA A 18 -27.91 32.83 4.09
C ALA A 18 -28.25 31.48 3.47
N ALA A 19 -28.11 31.34 2.16
CA ALA A 19 -28.33 30.06 1.45
C ALA A 19 -27.31 28.99 1.93
N GLY A 20 -26.05 29.36 2.12
CA GLY A 20 -25.02 28.49 2.68
C GLY A 20 -25.33 28.02 4.11
N LEU A 21 -25.79 28.93 4.96
CA LEU A 21 -26.23 28.59 6.32
C LEU A 21 -27.45 27.65 6.34
N LEU A 22 -28.45 27.94 5.52
CA LEU A 22 -29.64 27.07 5.40
C LEU A 22 -29.27 25.68 4.87
N TYR A 23 -28.39 25.63 3.89
CA TYR A 23 -27.87 24.34 3.36
C TYR A 23 -27.12 23.55 4.45
N THR A 24 -26.23 24.18 5.22
CA THR A 24 -25.46 23.50 6.27
C THR A 24 -26.36 23.03 7.42
N ILE A 25 -27.38 23.82 7.81
CA ILE A 25 -28.39 23.42 8.80
C ILE A 25 -29.21 22.23 8.28
N GLY A 26 -29.70 22.32 7.03
CA GLY A 26 -30.43 21.23 6.39
C GLY A 26 -29.62 19.94 6.32
N LEU A 27 -28.34 20.04 5.95
CA LEU A 27 -27.42 18.91 5.93
C LEU A 27 -27.19 18.34 7.33
N ALA A 28 -27.06 19.17 8.36
CA ALA A 28 -26.92 18.72 9.74
C ALA A 28 -28.16 17.95 10.23
N ILE A 29 -29.35 18.48 9.94
CA ILE A 29 -30.63 17.81 10.26
C ILE A 29 -30.71 16.47 9.54
N GLN A 30 -30.42 16.44 8.24
CA GLN A 30 -30.44 15.23 7.44
C GLN A 30 -29.47 14.18 8.01
N ARG A 31 -28.25 14.56 8.36
CA ARG A 31 -27.24 13.64 8.88
C ARG A 31 -27.53 13.13 10.28
N LEU A 32 -28.02 13.99 11.18
CA LEU A 32 -28.21 13.62 12.59
C LEU A 32 -29.51 12.90 12.83
N TRP A 33 -30.58 13.17 12.07
CA TRP A 33 -31.91 12.64 12.35
C TRP A 33 -32.57 11.88 11.20
N LEU A 34 -32.34 12.28 9.94
CA LEU A 34 -33.01 11.71 8.78
C LEU A 34 -32.19 10.65 8.04
N SER A 35 -30.92 10.50 8.36
CA SER A 35 -30.05 9.47 7.74
C SER A 35 -30.53 8.06 8.15
N PRO A 36 -30.49 7.07 7.21
CA PRO A 36 -30.80 5.66 7.54
C PRO A 36 -29.95 5.10 8.69
N ILE A 37 -28.76 5.66 8.93
CA ILE A 37 -27.84 5.26 10.00
C ILE A 37 -27.85 6.23 11.19
N ALA A 38 -28.83 7.13 11.29
CA ALA A 38 -28.90 8.13 12.37
C ALA A 38 -29.12 7.49 13.74
N HIS A 39 -29.79 6.34 13.80
CA HIS A 39 -30.11 5.62 15.04
C HIS A 39 -28.90 4.85 15.63
N PHE A 40 -27.83 4.66 14.88
CA PHE A 40 -26.64 4.01 15.41
C PHE A 40 -25.83 4.96 16.29
N PRO A 41 -25.30 4.47 17.44
CA PRO A 41 -24.51 5.29 18.32
C PRO A 41 -23.16 5.69 17.72
N GLY A 42 -22.63 6.83 18.17
CA GLY A 42 -21.34 7.33 17.72
C GLY A 42 -21.12 8.78 18.15
N HIS A 43 -19.94 9.29 17.89
CA HIS A 43 -19.61 10.66 18.21
C HIS A 43 -20.38 11.63 17.29
N ARG A 44 -21.06 12.64 17.87
CA ARG A 44 -21.92 13.56 17.09
C ARG A 44 -21.17 14.30 15.96
N TRP A 45 -19.91 14.69 16.19
CA TRP A 45 -19.10 15.33 15.16
C TRP A 45 -18.73 14.37 14.04
N ALA A 46 -18.46 13.09 14.33
CA ALA A 46 -18.25 12.08 13.31
C ALA A 46 -19.52 11.89 12.46
N ALA A 47 -20.71 11.83 13.07
CA ALA A 47 -21.96 11.75 12.35
C ALA A 47 -22.28 13.00 11.52
N LEU A 48 -21.78 14.16 11.91
CA LEU A 48 -22.07 15.45 11.28
C LEU A 48 -21.15 15.73 10.09
N THR A 49 -19.86 15.43 10.18
CA THR A 49 -18.88 15.91 9.21
C THR A 49 -17.68 14.97 9.03
N MET A 50 -17.17 14.91 7.81
CA MET A 50 -15.92 14.21 7.48
C MET A 50 -14.68 14.91 8.06
N TRP A 51 -14.76 16.19 8.47
CA TRP A 51 -13.66 16.91 9.11
C TRP A 51 -13.22 16.28 10.43
N TYR A 52 -14.11 15.51 11.10
CA TYR A 52 -13.77 14.77 12.30
C TYR A 52 -12.74 13.67 12.02
N GLU A 53 -12.96 12.88 10.98
CA GLU A 53 -12.01 11.88 10.50
C GLU A 53 -10.72 12.54 9.97
N TRP A 54 -10.86 13.61 9.19
CA TRP A 54 -9.71 14.35 8.66
C TRP A 54 -8.78 14.85 9.77
N TYR A 55 -9.33 15.33 10.88
CA TYR A 55 -8.54 15.78 12.02
C TYR A 55 -7.65 14.66 12.57
N TYR A 56 -8.21 13.46 12.78
CA TYR A 56 -7.45 12.34 13.32
C TYR A 56 -6.54 11.68 12.27
N ASP A 57 -6.98 11.53 11.02
CA ASP A 57 -6.21 10.83 9.99
C ASP A 57 -5.15 11.71 9.33
N SER A 58 -5.48 12.98 9.06
CA SER A 58 -4.61 13.85 8.29
C SER A 58 -3.80 14.81 9.17
N TYR A 59 -4.42 15.43 10.17
CA TYR A 59 -3.74 16.38 11.06
C TYR A 59 -2.96 15.67 12.17
N LEU A 60 -3.52 14.63 12.78
CA LEU A 60 -2.87 13.81 13.80
C LEU A 60 -2.17 12.56 13.23
N GLU A 61 -2.01 12.47 11.90
CA GLU A 61 -1.21 11.46 11.21
C GLU A 61 -1.62 10.01 11.47
N GLY A 62 -2.94 9.68 11.43
CA GLY A 62 -3.44 8.30 11.46
C GLY A 62 -4.05 7.86 12.78
N GLU A 63 -4.37 8.78 13.69
CA GLU A 63 -4.95 8.50 15.01
C GLU A 63 -6.44 8.07 14.96
N TYR A 64 -7.09 8.09 13.77
CA TYR A 64 -8.53 7.78 13.70
C TYR A 64 -8.87 6.35 14.10
N THR A 65 -7.99 5.39 13.80
CA THR A 65 -8.18 3.99 14.21
C THR A 65 -8.26 3.84 15.74
N PHE A 66 -7.42 4.55 16.48
CA PHE A 66 -7.46 4.54 17.95
C PHE A 66 -8.69 5.25 18.47
N GLN A 67 -9.13 6.32 17.81
CA GLN A 67 -10.38 7.01 18.14
C GLN A 67 -11.60 6.11 17.89
N ILE A 68 -11.62 5.32 16.83
CA ILE A 68 -12.67 4.32 16.58
C ILE A 68 -12.68 3.25 17.69
N ALA A 69 -11.51 2.77 18.12
CA ALA A 69 -11.42 1.84 19.24
C ALA A 69 -11.99 2.43 20.54
N GLU A 70 -11.78 3.74 20.80
CA GLU A 70 -12.39 4.44 21.91
C GLU A 70 -13.91 4.51 21.76
N MET A 71 -14.42 4.82 20.57
CA MET A 71 -15.87 4.81 20.30
C MET A 71 -16.48 3.44 20.58
N HIS A 72 -15.82 2.33 20.21
CA HIS A 72 -16.32 0.99 20.53
C HIS A 72 -16.36 0.71 22.03
N ARG A 73 -15.39 1.20 22.80
CA ARG A 73 -15.41 1.08 24.27
C ARG A 73 -16.60 1.83 24.87
N GLN A 74 -16.96 2.96 24.30
CA GLN A 74 -18.03 3.83 24.80
C GLN A 74 -19.41 3.41 24.30
N TYR A 75 -19.56 3.00 23.04
CA TYR A 75 -20.85 2.83 22.37
C TYR A 75 -21.20 1.37 22.01
N GLY A 76 -20.25 0.44 22.14
CA GLY A 76 -20.47 -0.98 21.84
C GLY A 76 -19.98 -1.42 20.46
N PRO A 77 -20.41 -2.61 19.96
CA PRO A 77 -19.80 -3.26 18.81
C PRO A 77 -20.12 -2.63 17.45
N ILE A 78 -21.13 -1.78 17.35
CA ILE A 78 -21.50 -1.09 16.12
C ILE A 78 -21.51 0.40 16.40
N VAL A 79 -20.64 1.14 15.71
CA VAL A 79 -20.50 2.59 15.91
C VAL A 79 -20.56 3.33 14.59
N ARG A 80 -21.17 4.51 14.60
CA ARG A 80 -21.20 5.42 13.47
C ARG A 80 -19.94 6.29 13.49
N ILE A 81 -19.04 6.04 12.52
CA ILE A 81 -17.72 6.67 12.45
C ILE A 81 -17.67 7.85 11.48
N SER A 82 -18.62 7.97 10.56
CA SER A 82 -18.71 9.08 9.61
C SER A 82 -20.17 9.39 9.28
N PRO A 83 -20.49 10.47 8.53
CA PRO A 83 -21.85 10.70 8.07
C PRO A 83 -22.46 9.54 7.29
N TYR A 84 -21.62 8.66 6.72
CA TYR A 84 -22.02 7.64 5.75
C TYR A 84 -21.63 6.22 6.15
N GLU A 85 -20.81 6.01 7.21
CA GLU A 85 -20.20 4.73 7.50
C GLU A 85 -20.44 4.28 8.93
N LEU A 86 -20.63 2.97 9.08
CA LEU A 86 -20.64 2.25 10.35
C LEU A 86 -19.36 1.40 10.44
N HIS A 87 -18.78 1.35 11.60
CA HIS A 87 -17.72 0.41 11.93
C HIS A 87 -18.25 -0.68 12.85
N ILE A 88 -17.98 -1.93 12.52
CA ILE A 88 -18.48 -3.11 13.24
C ILE A 88 -17.28 -3.86 13.82
N ASN A 89 -17.22 -3.93 15.15
CA ASN A 89 -16.21 -4.70 15.88
C ASN A 89 -16.84 -5.99 16.42
N ASP A 90 -17.23 -6.86 15.46
CA ASP A 90 -17.81 -8.16 15.73
C ASP A 90 -17.21 -9.17 14.73
N PRO A 91 -16.35 -10.10 15.17
CA PRO A 91 -15.74 -11.09 14.30
C PRO A 91 -16.75 -11.99 13.58
N GLU A 92 -17.91 -12.27 14.18
CA GLU A 92 -18.95 -13.12 13.58
C GLU A 92 -19.64 -12.44 12.39
N TYR A 93 -19.57 -11.11 12.32
CA TYR A 93 -20.12 -10.35 11.20
C TYR A 93 -19.30 -10.45 9.91
N ILE A 94 -18.05 -10.95 9.98
CA ILE A 94 -17.15 -11.07 8.82
C ILE A 94 -17.79 -11.93 7.72
N ASP A 95 -18.39 -13.07 8.08
CA ASP A 95 -19.02 -13.96 7.11
C ASP A 95 -20.27 -13.34 6.46
N VAL A 96 -20.98 -12.50 7.19
CA VAL A 96 -22.12 -11.72 6.68
C VAL A 96 -21.62 -10.63 5.72
N LEU A 97 -20.56 -9.92 6.10
CA LEU A 97 -20.00 -8.82 5.30
C LEU A 97 -19.40 -9.31 3.98
N TYR A 98 -18.67 -10.42 4.01
CA TYR A 98 -17.99 -11.01 2.85
C TYR A 98 -18.75 -12.19 2.23
N SER A 99 -20.06 -12.28 2.48
CA SER A 99 -20.90 -13.32 1.90
C SER A 99 -20.85 -13.31 0.37
N ARG A 100 -20.68 -14.50 -0.23
CA ARG A 100 -20.73 -14.67 -1.68
C ARG A 100 -22.15 -14.59 -2.23
N GLU A 101 -23.15 -14.86 -1.40
CA GLU A 101 -24.56 -14.84 -1.76
C GLU A 101 -25.11 -13.40 -1.84
N ALA A 102 -24.55 -12.49 -1.07
CA ALA A 102 -24.92 -11.07 -1.03
C ALA A 102 -23.71 -10.18 -1.31
N PRO A 103 -23.18 -10.17 -2.55
CA PRO A 103 -22.01 -9.36 -2.88
C PRO A 103 -22.28 -7.87 -2.72
N ARG A 104 -21.30 -7.17 -2.15
CA ARG A 104 -21.39 -5.74 -1.86
C ARG A 104 -20.36 -4.95 -2.66
N ASN A 105 -20.73 -3.74 -3.01
CA ASN A 105 -19.80 -2.78 -3.59
C ASN A 105 -18.82 -2.28 -2.53
N LYS A 106 -17.62 -1.88 -2.96
CA LYS A 106 -16.65 -1.23 -2.09
C LYS A 106 -17.07 0.19 -1.76
N SER A 107 -16.57 0.72 -0.62
CA SER A 107 -16.72 2.13 -0.30
C SER A 107 -15.93 2.99 -1.30
N LEU A 108 -16.62 3.95 -1.94
CA LEU A 108 -15.98 4.92 -2.82
C LEU A 108 -14.95 5.76 -2.05
N HIS A 109 -15.25 6.06 -0.80
CA HIS A 109 -14.38 6.83 0.08
C HIS A 109 -13.00 6.18 0.24
N LEU A 110 -12.95 4.88 0.49
CA LEU A 110 -11.68 4.14 0.62
C LEU A 110 -10.98 3.91 -0.72
N THR A 111 -11.73 3.53 -1.76
CA THR A 111 -11.12 3.19 -3.06
C THR A 111 -10.52 4.40 -3.77
N GLY A 112 -11.01 5.60 -3.47
CA GLY A 112 -10.50 6.86 -4.03
C GLY A 112 -9.16 7.31 -3.49
N MET A 113 -8.72 6.79 -2.33
CA MET A 113 -7.54 7.33 -1.62
C MET A 113 -6.23 7.21 -2.41
N PHE A 114 -6.07 6.22 -3.29
CA PHE A 114 -4.83 6.04 -4.05
C PHE A 114 -4.84 6.69 -5.43
N GLY A 115 -5.93 7.39 -5.80
CA GLY A 115 -6.04 8.06 -7.10
C GLY A 115 -5.91 7.11 -8.29
N ALA A 116 -6.38 5.86 -8.15
CA ALA A 116 -6.36 4.82 -9.17
C ALA A 116 -7.75 4.17 -9.34
N PRO A 117 -8.81 4.94 -9.67
CA PRO A 117 -10.19 4.44 -9.73
C PRO A 117 -10.41 3.40 -10.82
N ALA A 118 -9.58 3.39 -11.87
CA ALA A 118 -9.66 2.42 -12.96
C ALA A 118 -8.88 1.12 -12.68
N SER A 119 -8.13 1.01 -11.57
CA SER A 119 -7.50 -0.25 -11.17
C SER A 119 -8.54 -1.25 -10.62
N ALA A 120 -8.19 -2.53 -10.56
CA ALA A 120 -9.02 -3.53 -9.89
C ALA A 120 -9.27 -3.17 -8.42
N PHE A 121 -8.26 -2.60 -7.74
CA PHE A 121 -8.41 -2.11 -6.36
C PHE A 121 -9.41 -0.97 -6.27
N GLY A 122 -9.29 0.06 -7.12
CA GLY A 122 -10.13 1.27 -7.12
C GLY A 122 -11.55 1.05 -7.63
N THR A 123 -11.85 -0.10 -8.26
CA THR A 123 -13.17 -0.39 -8.81
C THR A 123 -14.20 -0.61 -7.70
N VAL A 124 -15.21 0.25 -7.63
CA VAL A 124 -16.28 0.21 -6.62
C VAL A 124 -17.29 -0.90 -6.89
N ASP A 125 -17.81 -0.97 -8.11
CA ASP A 125 -18.81 -1.97 -8.49
C ASP A 125 -18.27 -3.39 -8.42
N TYR A 126 -18.97 -4.28 -7.71
CA TYR A 126 -18.54 -5.65 -7.48
C TYR A 126 -18.39 -6.46 -8.79
N ARG A 127 -19.35 -6.30 -9.74
CA ARG A 127 -19.33 -7.07 -10.98
C ARG A 127 -18.17 -6.63 -11.86
N HIS A 128 -17.97 -5.32 -11.98
CA HIS A 128 -16.86 -4.76 -12.72
C HIS A 128 -15.50 -5.11 -12.08
N HIS A 129 -15.40 -5.03 -10.76
CA HIS A 129 -14.21 -5.48 -10.02
C HIS A 129 -13.90 -6.95 -10.34
N ARG A 130 -14.91 -7.83 -10.37
CA ARG A 130 -14.72 -9.24 -10.69
C ARG A 130 -14.15 -9.44 -12.09
N ILE A 131 -14.67 -8.72 -13.07
CA ILE A 131 -14.18 -8.75 -14.47
C ILE A 131 -12.69 -8.37 -14.50
N ARG A 132 -12.30 -7.28 -13.87
CA ARG A 132 -10.90 -6.80 -13.81
C ARG A 132 -9.97 -7.74 -13.05
N ARG A 133 -10.45 -8.34 -11.96
CA ARG A 133 -9.65 -9.18 -11.08
C ARG A 133 -9.45 -10.60 -11.60
N GLN A 134 -10.43 -11.14 -12.31
CA GLN A 134 -10.43 -12.55 -12.75
C GLN A 134 -9.18 -12.95 -13.55
N PRO A 135 -8.70 -12.20 -14.55
CA PRO A 135 -7.48 -12.55 -15.29
C PRO A 135 -6.20 -12.51 -14.46
N MET A 136 -6.21 -11.80 -13.34
CA MET A 136 -5.06 -11.68 -12.45
C MET A 136 -4.93 -12.85 -11.46
N ASN A 137 -6.05 -13.54 -11.15
CA ASN A 137 -6.08 -14.55 -10.09
C ASN A 137 -5.05 -15.69 -10.25
N PRO A 138 -4.79 -16.24 -11.46
CA PRO A 138 -3.81 -17.29 -11.65
C PRO A 138 -2.40 -16.92 -11.19
N PHE A 139 -2.03 -15.63 -11.30
CA PHE A 139 -0.73 -15.11 -10.90
C PHE A 139 -0.54 -15.09 -9.37
N PHE A 140 -1.61 -15.05 -8.61
CA PHE A 140 -1.58 -15.09 -7.14
C PHE A 140 -1.90 -16.47 -6.57
N SER A 141 -1.84 -17.53 -7.40
CA SER A 141 -2.00 -18.90 -6.93
C SER A 141 -0.75 -19.39 -6.19
N GLN A 142 -0.94 -20.27 -5.20
CA GLN A 142 0.18 -20.85 -4.44
C GLN A 142 1.22 -21.53 -5.35
N GLN A 143 0.75 -22.26 -6.38
CA GLN A 143 1.65 -22.90 -7.34
C GLN A 143 2.54 -21.89 -8.07
N ARG A 144 1.96 -20.79 -8.51
CA ARG A 144 2.72 -19.73 -9.22
C ARG A 144 3.70 -19.04 -8.28
N ILE A 145 3.30 -18.73 -7.05
CA ILE A 145 4.18 -18.14 -6.03
C ILE A 145 5.36 -19.05 -5.72
N ARG A 146 5.15 -20.35 -5.57
CA ARG A 146 6.25 -21.31 -5.37
C ARG A 146 7.22 -21.37 -6.54
N SER A 147 6.75 -21.15 -7.77
CA SER A 147 7.64 -21.10 -8.94
C SER A 147 8.58 -19.88 -8.94
N LEU A 148 8.35 -18.88 -8.08
CA LEU A 148 9.22 -17.71 -7.93
C LEU A 148 10.43 -17.96 -7.03
N GLU A 149 10.52 -19.12 -6.39
CA GLU A 149 11.60 -19.43 -5.43
C GLU A 149 13.00 -19.13 -5.96
N PRO A 150 13.40 -19.50 -7.19
CA PRO A 150 14.74 -19.17 -7.73
C PRO A 150 14.98 -17.67 -7.81
N MET A 151 14.01 -16.90 -8.33
CA MET A 151 14.10 -15.45 -8.42
C MET A 151 14.20 -14.80 -7.02
N LEU A 152 13.39 -15.27 -6.07
CA LEU A 152 13.42 -14.78 -4.70
C LEU A 152 14.77 -15.03 -4.03
N ARG A 153 15.40 -16.20 -4.24
CA ARG A 153 16.74 -16.50 -3.72
C ARG A 153 17.78 -15.54 -4.27
N GLU A 154 17.75 -15.28 -5.56
CA GLU A 154 18.66 -14.31 -6.19
C GLU A 154 18.49 -12.91 -5.59
N MET A 155 17.25 -12.43 -5.47
CA MET A 155 16.96 -11.10 -4.92
C MET A 155 17.35 -10.99 -3.43
N VAL A 156 17.14 -12.04 -2.63
CA VAL A 156 17.59 -12.11 -1.23
C VAL A 156 19.11 -12.07 -1.15
N GLU A 157 19.84 -12.78 -2.03
CA GLU A 157 21.30 -12.73 -2.00
C GLU A 157 21.81 -11.32 -2.36
N LYS A 158 21.21 -10.64 -3.35
CA LYS A 158 21.52 -9.22 -3.65
C LYS A 158 21.30 -8.33 -2.43
N LEU A 159 20.16 -8.49 -1.74
CA LEU A 159 19.88 -7.77 -0.50
C LEU A 159 20.95 -8.03 0.56
N CYS A 160 21.33 -9.30 0.77
CA CYS A 160 22.36 -9.67 1.74
C CYS A 160 23.74 -9.10 1.38
N VAL A 161 24.08 -9.06 0.09
CA VAL A 161 25.32 -8.43 -0.41
C VAL A 161 25.33 -6.94 -0.07
N GLY A 162 24.25 -6.22 -0.38
CA GLY A 162 24.12 -4.80 -0.06
C GLY A 162 24.21 -4.54 1.45
N MET A 163 23.53 -5.35 2.27
CA MET A 163 23.61 -5.25 3.73
C MET A 163 25.02 -5.50 4.27
N ARG A 164 25.75 -6.48 3.71
CA ARG A 164 27.17 -6.71 4.06
C ARG A 164 28.03 -5.50 3.72
N GLY A 165 27.75 -4.81 2.59
CA GLY A 165 28.42 -3.55 2.24
C GLY A 165 28.23 -2.46 3.29
N TRP A 166 27.04 -2.31 3.84
CA TRP A 166 26.76 -1.38 4.94
C TRP A 166 27.50 -1.76 6.24
N MET A 167 27.58 -3.05 6.56
CA MET A 167 28.39 -3.51 7.71
C MET A 167 29.87 -3.11 7.55
N GLN A 168 30.44 -3.22 6.35
CA GLN A 168 31.83 -2.81 6.08
C GLN A 168 32.01 -1.29 6.23
N ARG A 169 31.00 -0.49 5.90
CA ARG A 169 31.02 0.96 6.09
C ARG A 169 30.94 1.37 7.55
N GLN A 170 30.61 0.45 8.47
CA GLN A 170 30.35 0.72 9.88
C GLN A 170 29.33 1.85 10.11
N ALA A 171 28.32 1.91 9.26
CA ALA A 171 27.25 2.90 9.28
C ALA A 171 25.90 2.26 9.62
N PRO A 172 24.96 2.97 10.26
CA PRO A 172 23.62 2.46 10.51
C PRO A 172 22.86 2.30 9.19
N LEU A 173 22.24 1.12 9.00
CA LEU A 173 21.38 0.85 7.85
C LEU A 173 19.92 1.12 8.21
N HIS A 174 19.24 1.88 7.37
CA HIS A 174 17.81 2.04 7.46
C HIS A 174 17.11 0.83 6.83
N LEU A 175 16.65 -0.12 7.65
CA LEU A 175 16.09 -1.39 7.19
C LEU A 175 14.91 -1.23 6.23
N TYR A 176 14.08 -0.21 6.45
CA TYR A 176 12.93 0.04 5.60
C TYR A 176 13.34 0.36 4.15
N HIS A 177 14.44 1.11 3.92
CA HIS A 177 14.94 1.37 2.56
C HIS A 177 15.39 0.08 1.89
N ALA A 178 16.15 -0.74 2.60
CA ALA A 178 16.63 -2.03 2.07
C ALA A 178 15.47 -2.97 1.73
N PHE A 179 14.48 -3.10 2.61
CA PHE A 179 13.33 -3.95 2.35
C PHE A 179 12.40 -3.37 1.29
N ASN A 180 12.25 -2.06 1.21
CA ASN A 180 11.44 -1.43 0.17
C ASN A 180 12.05 -1.60 -1.22
N ALA A 181 13.37 -1.47 -1.35
CA ALA A 181 14.11 -1.79 -2.58
C ALA A 181 13.88 -3.25 -2.98
N PHE A 182 14.06 -4.19 -2.03
CA PHE A 182 13.85 -5.62 -2.26
C PHE A 182 12.44 -5.95 -2.72
N THR A 183 11.44 -5.54 -1.98
CA THR A 183 10.04 -5.90 -2.27
C THR A 183 9.53 -5.25 -3.55
N THR A 184 10.01 -4.05 -3.87
CA THR A 184 9.67 -3.37 -5.12
C THR A 184 10.30 -4.06 -6.31
N ASP A 185 11.60 -4.36 -6.27
CA ASP A 185 12.26 -5.10 -7.35
C ASP A 185 11.61 -6.45 -7.58
N VAL A 186 11.27 -7.19 -6.52
CA VAL A 186 10.56 -8.47 -6.64
C VAL A 186 9.19 -8.33 -7.31
N VAL A 187 8.37 -7.36 -6.88
CA VAL A 187 7.02 -7.21 -7.45
C VAL A 187 7.07 -6.76 -8.91
N VAL A 188 7.99 -5.87 -9.27
CA VAL A 188 8.13 -5.39 -10.64
C VAL A 188 8.69 -6.50 -11.55
N GLU A 189 9.71 -7.22 -11.12
CA GLU A 189 10.24 -8.37 -11.86
C GLU A 189 9.15 -9.43 -12.08
N TYR A 190 8.41 -9.79 -11.06
CA TYR A 190 7.34 -10.79 -11.16
C TYR A 190 6.21 -10.37 -12.09
N THR A 191 5.76 -9.13 -12.00
CA THR A 191 4.56 -8.68 -12.71
C THR A 191 4.85 -8.19 -14.12
N MET A 192 6.05 -7.69 -14.37
CA MET A 192 6.46 -7.08 -15.64
C MET A 192 7.65 -7.77 -16.30
N GLY A 193 8.39 -8.66 -15.60
CA GLY A 193 9.60 -9.31 -16.10
C GLY A 193 10.77 -8.34 -16.25
N GLN A 194 10.78 -7.27 -15.50
CA GLN A 194 11.83 -6.27 -15.43
C GLN A 194 11.98 -5.83 -13.97
N SER A 195 13.19 -5.42 -13.56
CA SER A 195 13.42 -4.85 -12.23
C SER A 195 13.71 -3.35 -12.34
N PHE A 196 13.46 -2.60 -11.27
CA PHE A 196 13.95 -1.22 -11.14
C PHE A 196 15.43 -1.16 -10.72
N HIS A 197 16.01 -2.30 -10.37
CA HIS A 197 17.39 -2.41 -9.92
C HIS A 197 17.71 -1.57 -8.68
N TYR A 198 16.74 -1.37 -7.79
CA TYR A 198 16.95 -0.65 -6.54
C TYR A 198 17.88 -1.41 -5.58
N LEU A 199 17.93 -2.75 -5.68
CA LEU A 199 18.88 -3.59 -4.94
C LEU A 199 20.32 -3.45 -5.44
N ASP A 200 20.52 -3.00 -6.66
CA ASP A 200 21.86 -2.77 -7.23
C ASP A 200 22.43 -1.39 -6.81
N ASP A 201 21.58 -0.51 -6.24
CA ASP A 201 22.00 0.75 -5.61
C ASP A 201 22.62 0.47 -4.24
N PRO A 202 23.88 0.89 -3.98
CA PRO A 202 24.55 0.71 -2.70
C PRO A 202 23.81 1.30 -1.49
N ASP A 203 22.93 2.25 -1.70
CA ASP A 203 22.15 2.92 -0.66
C ASP A 203 20.66 2.51 -0.65
N PHE A 204 20.30 1.50 -1.48
CA PHE A 204 18.94 0.96 -1.59
C PHE A 204 17.88 1.99 -2.02
N SER A 205 18.27 2.94 -2.88
CA SER A 205 17.37 3.95 -3.48
C SER A 205 16.42 4.61 -2.48
N PRO A 206 16.91 5.34 -1.46
CA PRO A 206 16.10 5.89 -0.38
C PRO A 206 15.02 6.87 -0.88
N GLN A 207 15.24 7.51 -2.04
CA GLN A 207 14.24 8.35 -2.70
C GLN A 207 12.97 7.60 -3.07
N TRP A 208 13.03 6.30 -3.36
CA TRP A 208 11.86 5.48 -3.61
C TRP A 208 10.99 5.33 -2.36
N SER A 209 11.61 5.08 -1.22
CA SER A 209 10.92 5.00 0.07
C SER A 209 10.21 6.30 0.43
N THR A 210 10.84 7.45 0.17
CA THR A 210 10.21 8.77 0.37
C THR A 210 9.05 9.01 -0.59
N THR A 211 9.16 8.55 -1.83
CA THR A 211 8.06 8.59 -2.81
C THR A 211 6.83 7.84 -2.32
N ILE A 212 7.01 6.61 -1.85
CA ILE A 212 5.90 5.81 -1.32
C ILE A 212 5.25 6.47 -0.10
N GLN A 213 6.03 7.01 0.81
CA GLN A 213 5.49 7.75 1.97
C GLN A 213 4.70 8.99 1.54
N ALA A 214 5.17 9.74 0.54
CA ALA A 214 4.45 10.86 -0.01
C ALA A 214 3.11 10.43 -0.64
N ILE A 215 3.08 9.29 -1.36
CA ILE A 215 1.85 8.71 -1.93
C ILE A 215 0.85 8.37 -0.81
N VAL A 216 1.28 7.73 0.26
CA VAL A 216 0.42 7.37 1.39
C VAL A 216 -0.15 8.60 2.09
N ARG A 217 0.69 9.62 2.35
CA ARG A 217 0.24 10.89 2.95
C ARG A 217 -0.75 11.64 2.06
N ALA A 218 -0.47 11.73 0.76
CA ALA A 218 -1.39 12.32 -0.20
C ALA A 218 -2.72 11.55 -0.26
N GLY A 219 -2.67 10.23 -0.17
CA GLY A 219 -3.84 9.35 -0.14
C GLY A 219 -4.82 9.70 0.98
N MET A 220 -4.34 10.03 2.17
CA MET A 220 -5.20 10.45 3.29
C MET A 220 -5.96 11.73 2.97
N GLN A 221 -5.36 12.69 2.25
CA GLN A 221 -6.04 13.90 1.81
C GLN A 221 -7.05 13.60 0.70
N PHE A 222 -6.69 12.77 -0.28
CA PHE A 222 -7.57 12.38 -1.38
C PHE A 222 -8.76 11.53 -0.90
N LYS A 223 -8.59 10.72 0.13
CA LYS A 223 -9.67 10.00 0.80
C LYS A 223 -10.78 10.95 1.24
N GLN A 224 -10.43 12.05 1.88
CA GLN A 224 -11.39 13.02 2.41
C GLN A 224 -11.99 13.93 1.35
N PHE A 225 -11.19 14.32 0.36
CA PHE A 225 -11.53 15.31 -0.65
C PHE A 225 -11.31 14.75 -2.06
N GLN A 226 -12.13 13.79 -2.49
CA GLN A 226 -11.98 13.13 -3.81
C GLN A 226 -12.06 14.12 -4.98
N TRP A 227 -12.87 15.19 -4.85
CA TRP A 227 -12.93 16.28 -5.83
C TRP A 227 -11.59 17.02 -5.98
N PHE A 228 -10.76 17.00 -4.95
CA PHE A 228 -9.45 17.60 -4.97
C PHE A 228 -8.50 16.89 -5.93
N MET A 229 -8.63 15.57 -6.04
CA MET A 229 -7.88 14.79 -7.02
C MET A 229 -8.19 15.20 -8.45
N ALA A 230 -9.48 15.35 -8.78
CA ALA A 230 -9.91 15.80 -10.11
C ALA A 230 -9.41 17.22 -10.42
N LEU A 231 -9.40 18.10 -9.43
CA LEU A 231 -8.83 19.44 -9.57
C LEU A 231 -7.31 19.39 -9.81
N PHE A 232 -6.60 18.57 -9.07
CA PHE A 232 -5.15 18.38 -9.23
C PHE A 232 -4.76 17.87 -10.63
N GLU A 233 -5.55 16.98 -11.19
CA GLU A 233 -5.33 16.44 -12.55
C GLU A 233 -5.51 17.49 -13.65
N LEU A 234 -6.27 18.56 -13.40
CA LEU A 234 -6.44 19.68 -14.32
C LEU A 234 -5.30 20.72 -14.23
N LEU A 235 -4.54 20.73 -13.14
CA LEU A 235 -3.48 21.72 -12.94
C LEU A 235 -2.18 21.28 -13.65
N PRO A 236 -1.46 22.23 -14.28
CA PRO A 236 -0.16 21.92 -14.86
C PRO A 236 0.84 21.58 -13.74
N ARG A 237 1.75 20.63 -14.03
CA ARG A 237 2.74 20.11 -13.09
C ARG A 237 3.48 21.20 -12.30
N TRP A 238 3.93 22.26 -12.98
CA TRP A 238 4.68 23.35 -12.33
C TRP A 238 3.87 24.04 -11.23
N LEU A 239 2.55 24.18 -11.42
CA LEU A 239 1.66 24.81 -10.44
C LEU A 239 1.43 23.89 -9.24
N VAL A 240 1.23 22.59 -9.49
CA VAL A 240 1.12 21.58 -8.42
C VAL A 240 2.36 21.60 -7.54
N LEU A 241 3.56 21.58 -8.13
CA LEU A 241 4.83 21.60 -7.41
C LEU A 241 5.08 22.92 -6.67
N LYS A 242 4.55 24.04 -7.16
CA LYS A 242 4.61 25.32 -6.45
C LYS A 242 3.71 25.34 -5.21
N ILE A 243 2.55 24.66 -5.27
CA ILE A 243 1.60 24.56 -4.14
C ILE A 243 2.11 23.55 -3.10
N ASN A 244 2.54 22.37 -3.55
CA ASN A 244 3.07 21.32 -2.70
C ASN A 244 4.20 20.53 -3.41
N PRO A 245 5.47 20.83 -3.10
CA PRO A 245 6.62 20.13 -3.68
C PRO A 245 6.63 18.64 -3.39
N ASP A 246 6.06 18.20 -2.27
CA ASP A 246 6.03 16.78 -1.84
C ASP A 246 5.18 15.90 -2.77
N LEU A 247 4.38 16.49 -3.66
CA LEU A 247 3.64 15.77 -4.69
C LEU A 247 4.48 15.43 -5.93
N GLY A 248 5.69 15.97 -6.04
CA GLY A 248 6.60 15.66 -7.16
C GLY A 248 6.78 14.16 -7.38
N PRO A 249 7.22 13.42 -6.36
CA PRO A 249 7.39 11.95 -6.46
C PRO A 249 6.11 11.20 -6.87
N VAL A 250 4.93 11.67 -6.43
CA VAL A 250 3.64 11.05 -6.82
C VAL A 250 3.37 11.24 -8.31
N LEU A 251 3.63 12.44 -8.83
CA LEU A 251 3.47 12.73 -10.26
C LEU A 251 4.47 11.96 -11.11
N ASP A 252 5.71 11.80 -10.64
CA ASP A 252 6.76 11.02 -11.32
C ASP A 252 6.36 9.54 -11.36
N GLN A 253 5.87 8.99 -10.27
CA GLN A 253 5.39 7.60 -10.23
C GLN A 253 4.18 7.37 -11.14
N LYS A 254 3.25 8.32 -11.24
CA LYS A 254 2.15 8.24 -12.22
C LYS A 254 2.68 8.23 -13.65
N ALA A 255 3.62 9.12 -13.98
CA ALA A 255 4.24 9.17 -15.30
C ALA A 255 4.99 7.87 -15.63
N GLU A 256 5.74 7.32 -14.67
CA GLU A 256 6.42 6.03 -14.81
C GLU A 256 5.44 4.87 -15.02
N SER A 257 4.33 4.85 -14.30
CA SER A 257 3.28 3.84 -14.48
C SER A 257 2.67 3.90 -15.90
N ILE A 258 2.51 5.09 -16.47
CA ILE A 258 2.06 5.26 -17.87
C ILE A 258 3.12 4.75 -18.84
N ARG A 259 4.40 5.09 -18.60
CA ARG A 259 5.52 4.60 -19.41
C ARG A 259 5.56 3.06 -19.43
N LEU A 260 5.46 2.44 -18.25
CA LEU A 260 5.45 0.98 -18.10
C LEU A 260 4.23 0.34 -18.78
N ALA A 261 3.03 0.93 -18.66
CA ALA A 261 1.85 0.43 -19.33
C ALA A 261 2.00 0.47 -20.87
N ASN A 262 2.55 1.55 -21.41
CA ASN A 262 2.83 1.65 -22.84
C ASN A 262 3.88 0.60 -23.28
N LEU A 263 4.92 0.39 -22.50
CA LEU A 263 5.94 -0.61 -22.77
C LEU A 263 5.35 -2.02 -22.88
N VAL A 264 4.44 -2.36 -21.97
CA VAL A 264 3.72 -3.65 -22.01
C VAL A 264 2.86 -3.76 -23.27
N ILE A 265 2.12 -2.71 -23.65
CA ILE A 265 1.28 -2.68 -24.85
C ILE A 265 2.14 -2.81 -26.12
N ASP A 266 3.22 -2.06 -26.20
CA ASP A 266 4.11 -2.07 -27.35
C ASP A 266 4.84 -3.42 -27.50
N SER A 267 5.08 -4.13 -26.40
CA SER A 267 5.67 -5.47 -26.42
C SER A 267 4.86 -6.52 -27.16
N GLN A 268 3.54 -6.28 -27.38
CA GLN A 268 2.72 -7.14 -28.23
C GLN A 268 3.04 -6.99 -29.73
N ASN A 269 3.67 -5.88 -30.12
CA ASN A 269 4.08 -5.60 -31.50
C ASN A 269 5.61 -5.43 -31.56
N PRO A 270 6.36 -6.55 -31.69
CA PRO A 270 7.83 -6.53 -31.66
C PRO A 270 8.48 -5.58 -32.67
N GLU A 271 7.80 -5.27 -33.77
CA GLU A 271 8.27 -4.32 -34.80
C GLU A 271 8.30 -2.86 -34.30
N LYS A 272 7.53 -2.52 -33.27
CA LYS A 272 7.49 -1.18 -32.67
C LYS A 272 8.56 -0.98 -31.60
N VAL A 273 9.15 -2.05 -31.10
CA VAL A 273 10.13 -1.98 -30.00
C VAL A 273 11.54 -1.90 -30.57
N THR A 274 12.13 -0.72 -30.47
CA THR A 274 13.50 -0.45 -30.94
C THR A 274 14.58 -1.13 -30.07
N ASP A 275 14.30 -1.29 -28.76
CA ASP A 275 15.19 -2.00 -27.84
C ASP A 275 14.59 -3.35 -27.43
N LYS A 276 15.16 -4.45 -27.95
CA LYS A 276 14.71 -5.82 -27.63
C LYS A 276 14.84 -6.18 -26.15
N LYS A 277 15.68 -5.49 -25.38
CA LYS A 277 15.80 -5.66 -23.93
C LYS A 277 14.63 -5.06 -23.16
N ALA A 278 13.87 -4.15 -23.79
CA ALA A 278 12.69 -3.53 -23.21
C ALA A 278 11.40 -4.34 -23.42
N LEU A 279 11.48 -5.50 -24.09
CA LEU A 279 10.33 -6.36 -24.30
C LEU A 279 9.90 -7.01 -22.98
N VAL A 280 8.65 -6.81 -22.61
CA VAL A 280 8.06 -7.51 -21.46
C VAL A 280 7.93 -9.00 -21.78
N PRO A 281 8.51 -9.90 -20.97
CA PRO A 281 8.46 -11.33 -21.23
C PRO A 281 7.04 -11.87 -21.25
N ARG A 282 6.80 -12.89 -22.09
CA ARG A 282 5.55 -13.64 -22.05
C ARG A 282 5.39 -14.34 -20.71
N GLY A 283 4.13 -14.44 -20.25
CA GLY A 283 3.82 -15.08 -18.97
C GLY A 283 3.91 -14.17 -17.75
N THR A 284 4.14 -12.87 -17.92
CA THR A 284 3.98 -11.87 -16.86
C THR A 284 2.51 -11.52 -16.64
N LEU A 285 2.19 -10.90 -15.49
CA LEU A 285 0.83 -10.49 -15.15
C LEU A 285 0.24 -9.55 -16.21
N PHE A 286 1.00 -8.54 -16.63
CA PHE A 286 0.48 -7.54 -17.58
C PHE A 286 0.36 -8.09 -19.00
N HIS A 287 1.23 -8.99 -19.39
CA HIS A 287 1.09 -9.70 -20.67
C HIS A 287 -0.20 -10.53 -20.70
N ALA A 288 -0.51 -11.26 -19.62
CA ALA A 288 -1.75 -12.03 -19.54
C ALA A 288 -3.01 -11.16 -19.47
N LEU A 289 -2.96 -9.97 -18.87
CA LEU A 289 -4.05 -9.00 -18.94
C LEU A 289 -4.35 -8.58 -20.39
N LEU A 290 -3.31 -8.37 -21.19
CA LEU A 290 -3.47 -8.02 -22.61
C LEU A 290 -3.98 -9.19 -23.45
N GLU A 291 -3.59 -10.43 -23.15
CA GLU A 291 -4.05 -11.63 -23.84
C GLU A 291 -5.43 -12.12 -23.37
N SER A 292 -5.96 -11.63 -22.27
CA SER A 292 -7.25 -12.02 -21.71
C SER A 292 -8.44 -11.59 -22.57
N ASP A 293 -9.62 -12.13 -22.29
CA ASP A 293 -10.89 -11.77 -22.94
C ASP A 293 -11.47 -10.43 -22.45
N LEU A 294 -10.68 -9.59 -21.81
CA LEU A 294 -11.11 -8.25 -21.40
C LEU A 294 -11.45 -7.39 -22.62
N PRO A 295 -12.49 -6.52 -22.51
CA PRO A 295 -12.80 -5.54 -23.55
C PRO A 295 -11.60 -4.62 -23.85
N PRO A 296 -11.50 -4.06 -25.07
CA PRO A 296 -10.36 -3.22 -25.45
C PRO A 296 -10.12 -2.01 -24.55
N GLU A 297 -11.18 -1.40 -24.01
CA GLU A 297 -11.10 -0.29 -23.07
C GLU A 297 -10.41 -0.66 -21.75
N GLU A 298 -10.56 -1.91 -21.32
CA GLU A 298 -9.89 -2.44 -20.12
C GLU A 298 -8.40 -2.75 -20.34
N LYS A 299 -7.94 -2.78 -21.58
CA LYS A 299 -6.55 -3.00 -22.00
C LYS A 299 -5.85 -1.70 -22.41
N ALA A 300 -6.54 -0.57 -22.37
CA ALA A 300 -5.99 0.73 -22.75
C ALA A 300 -4.93 1.23 -21.73
N ALA A 301 -3.93 1.98 -22.22
CA ALA A 301 -2.83 2.48 -21.40
C ALA A 301 -3.27 3.28 -20.16
N PRO A 302 -4.28 4.16 -20.20
CA PRO A 302 -4.74 4.90 -19.02
C PRO A 302 -5.30 3.98 -17.92
N ARG A 303 -5.93 2.85 -18.29
CA ARG A 303 -6.43 1.85 -17.35
C ARG A 303 -5.29 1.01 -16.81
N LEU A 304 -4.44 0.47 -17.69
CA LEU A 304 -3.32 -0.39 -17.29
C LEU A 304 -2.31 0.35 -16.43
N SER A 305 -2.05 1.64 -16.67
CA SER A 305 -1.15 2.43 -15.84
C SER A 305 -1.61 2.52 -14.38
N GLN A 306 -2.92 2.58 -14.14
CA GLN A 306 -3.46 2.55 -12.78
C GLN A 306 -3.34 1.18 -12.13
N GLU A 307 -3.39 0.10 -12.89
CA GLU A 307 -3.11 -1.24 -12.38
C GLU A 307 -1.63 -1.40 -12.03
N VAL A 308 -0.72 -0.96 -12.92
CA VAL A 308 0.73 -0.94 -12.67
C VAL A 308 1.03 -0.19 -11.37
N PHE A 309 0.52 1.05 -11.25
CA PHE A 309 0.68 1.86 -10.04
C PHE A 309 0.22 1.11 -8.79
N THR A 310 -0.98 0.53 -8.84
CA THR A 310 -1.59 -0.14 -7.67
C THR A 310 -0.81 -1.40 -7.28
N VAL A 311 -0.38 -2.21 -8.25
CA VAL A 311 0.36 -3.46 -7.98
C VAL A 311 1.72 -3.17 -7.37
N ILE A 312 2.46 -2.18 -7.91
CA ILE A 312 3.77 -1.80 -7.39
C ILE A 312 3.65 -1.24 -5.97
N ALA A 313 2.72 -0.29 -5.76
CA ALA A 313 2.52 0.31 -4.44
C ALA A 313 2.07 -0.71 -3.40
N ALA A 314 1.13 -1.60 -3.75
CA ALA A 314 0.62 -2.60 -2.82
C ALA A 314 1.66 -3.67 -2.44
N GLY A 315 2.39 -4.19 -3.41
CA GLY A 315 3.36 -5.27 -3.19
C GLY A 315 4.66 -4.79 -2.53
N GLY A 316 5.13 -3.61 -2.89
CA GLY A 316 6.35 -3.02 -2.35
C GLY A 316 6.20 -2.60 -0.88
N GLU A 317 5.34 -1.64 -0.62
CA GLU A 317 5.24 -0.95 0.68
C GLU A 317 4.81 -1.85 1.83
N THR A 318 3.72 -2.59 1.67
CA THR A 318 3.15 -3.38 2.77
C THR A 318 4.11 -4.46 3.26
N THR A 319 4.78 -5.14 2.32
CA THR A 319 5.74 -6.19 2.61
C THR A 319 7.00 -5.61 3.26
N ALA A 320 7.53 -4.50 2.75
CA ALA A 320 8.70 -3.83 3.31
C ALA A 320 8.48 -3.39 4.76
N LYS A 321 7.34 -2.75 5.02
CA LYS A 321 6.98 -2.30 6.36
C LYS A 321 6.85 -3.47 7.34
N ASN A 322 6.27 -4.56 6.87
CA ASN A 322 6.11 -5.77 7.65
C ASN A 322 7.47 -6.41 8.00
N LEU A 323 8.36 -6.60 7.01
CA LEU A 323 9.72 -7.09 7.22
C LEU A 323 10.50 -6.21 8.19
N THR A 324 10.35 -4.88 8.07
CA THR A 324 10.99 -3.93 9.00
C THR A 324 10.49 -4.11 10.42
N THR A 325 9.18 -4.22 10.62
CA THR A 325 8.56 -4.40 11.94
C THR A 325 8.98 -5.71 12.59
N VAL A 326 8.95 -6.81 11.83
CA VAL A 326 9.40 -8.12 12.33
C VAL A 326 10.86 -8.08 12.71
N SER A 327 11.72 -7.53 11.84
CA SER A 327 13.15 -7.42 12.11
C SER A 327 13.42 -6.59 13.38
N TYR A 328 12.68 -5.49 13.57
CA TYR A 328 12.76 -4.68 14.79
C TYR A 328 12.43 -5.51 16.04
N HIS A 329 11.30 -6.22 16.03
CA HIS A 329 10.90 -7.03 17.18
C HIS A 329 11.86 -8.18 17.46
N LEU A 330 12.38 -8.84 16.44
CA LEU A 330 13.37 -9.92 16.62
C LEU A 330 14.69 -9.41 17.19
N LEU A 331 15.18 -8.27 16.72
CA LEU A 331 16.41 -7.65 17.20
C LEU A 331 16.25 -7.07 18.62
N SER A 332 15.05 -6.59 18.95
CA SER A 332 14.72 -6.09 20.29
C SER A 332 14.52 -7.20 21.33
N ASN A 333 14.35 -8.46 20.90
CA ASN A 333 14.07 -9.60 21.78
C ASN A 333 15.07 -10.75 21.53
N PRO A 334 16.28 -10.71 22.10
CA PRO A 334 17.35 -11.68 21.83
C PRO A 334 16.94 -13.14 22.07
N ASP A 335 16.10 -13.40 23.07
CA ASP A 335 15.62 -14.75 23.39
C ASP A 335 14.73 -15.33 22.27
N ILE A 336 13.89 -14.51 21.68
CA ILE A 336 13.04 -14.89 20.53
C ILE A 336 13.93 -15.17 19.33
N LEU A 337 14.89 -14.29 19.06
CA LEU A 337 15.85 -14.45 17.98
C LEU A 337 16.71 -15.72 18.15
N ALA A 338 17.15 -16.01 19.37
CA ALA A 338 17.93 -17.22 19.66
C ALA A 338 17.14 -18.50 19.36
N LYS A 339 15.87 -18.59 19.78
CA LYS A 339 14.98 -19.72 19.49
C LYS A 339 14.73 -19.88 18.00
N LEU A 340 14.52 -18.78 17.27
CA LEU A 340 14.35 -18.81 15.83
C LEU A 340 15.61 -19.32 15.12
N ARG A 341 16.79 -18.86 15.53
CA ARG A 341 18.08 -19.35 15.01
C ARG A 341 18.30 -20.83 15.31
N GLU A 342 17.93 -21.29 16.49
CA GLU A 342 18.02 -22.71 16.87
C GLU A 342 17.15 -23.58 15.96
N GLU A 343 15.89 -23.18 15.71
CA GLU A 343 15.01 -23.90 14.78
C GLU A 343 15.58 -23.92 13.36
N LEU A 344 16.00 -22.77 12.82
CA LEU A 344 16.58 -22.68 11.48
C LEU A 344 17.86 -23.51 11.35
N ASN A 345 18.78 -23.41 12.31
CA ASN A 345 20.02 -24.22 12.30
C ASN A 345 19.77 -25.71 12.37
N ARG A 346 18.70 -26.14 13.07
CA ARG A 346 18.34 -27.55 13.17
C ARG A 346 17.69 -28.09 11.88
N LEU A 347 16.82 -27.31 11.25
CA LEU A 347 16.00 -27.76 10.13
C LEU A 347 16.61 -27.42 8.77
N ASP A 348 17.43 -26.37 8.70
CA ASP A 348 18.10 -25.95 7.48
C ASP A 348 19.55 -25.47 7.76
N PRO A 349 20.45 -26.36 8.19
CA PRO A 349 21.83 -25.98 8.56
C PRO A 349 22.64 -25.44 7.39
N ASN A 350 22.26 -25.79 6.16
CA ASN A 350 22.97 -25.42 4.92
C ASN A 350 22.33 -24.27 4.14
N GLY A 351 21.15 -23.77 4.56
CA GLY A 351 20.41 -22.73 3.83
C GLY A 351 19.84 -23.19 2.49
N THR A 352 19.51 -24.47 2.35
CA THR A 352 19.04 -25.09 1.11
C THR A 352 17.57 -25.51 1.14
N ALA A 353 16.90 -25.35 2.28
CA ALA A 353 15.49 -25.69 2.44
C ALA A 353 14.61 -24.94 1.43
N SER A 354 13.60 -25.64 0.93
CA SER A 354 12.62 -25.06 0.01
C SER A 354 11.64 -24.15 0.73
N LEU A 355 10.90 -23.33 -0.02
CA LEU A 355 9.83 -22.51 0.51
C LEU A 355 8.81 -23.34 1.30
N LYS A 356 8.49 -24.55 0.80
CA LYS A 356 7.58 -25.49 1.45
C LYS A 356 8.11 -25.96 2.81
N ASP A 357 9.42 -26.16 2.94
CA ASP A 357 10.03 -26.59 4.19
C ASP A 357 9.93 -25.48 5.23
N TYR A 358 10.19 -24.23 4.86
CA TYR A 358 10.01 -23.07 5.74
C TYR A 358 8.55 -22.88 6.19
N GLU A 359 7.57 -23.11 5.30
CA GLU A 359 6.13 -23.05 5.63
C GLU A 359 5.73 -24.04 6.75
N THR A 360 6.54 -25.08 6.99
CA THR A 360 6.28 -26.11 8.01
C THR A 360 7.05 -25.90 9.31
N MET A 361 7.92 -24.93 9.42
CA MET A 361 8.72 -24.63 10.63
C MET A 361 7.84 -23.94 11.70
N PRO A 362 7.52 -24.59 12.83
CA PRO A 362 6.48 -24.09 13.72
C PRO A 362 6.81 -22.76 14.38
N TYR A 363 8.08 -22.54 14.79
CA TYR A 363 8.47 -21.30 15.45
C TYR A 363 8.56 -20.15 14.47
N LEU A 364 9.12 -20.40 13.30
CA LEU A 364 9.19 -19.43 12.21
C LEU A 364 7.78 -19.00 11.77
N VAL A 365 6.86 -19.96 11.59
CA VAL A 365 5.45 -19.69 11.25
C VAL A 365 4.76 -18.87 12.34
N ARG A 366 4.98 -19.21 13.63
CA ARG A 366 4.45 -18.41 14.75
C ARG A 366 5.02 -17.00 14.80
N ALA A 367 6.33 -16.86 14.62
CA ALA A 367 6.97 -15.54 14.54
C ALA A 367 6.46 -14.72 13.36
N GLY A 368 6.19 -15.37 12.20
CA GLY A 368 5.59 -14.76 11.02
C GLY A 368 4.08 -14.52 11.13
N SER A 369 3.34 -15.38 11.83
CA SER A 369 1.87 -15.26 12.00
C SER A 369 1.46 -14.06 12.84
N PHE A 370 2.34 -13.61 13.72
CA PHE A 370 2.14 -12.34 14.44
C PHE A 370 2.10 -11.14 13.49
N VAL A 371 2.55 -11.29 12.23
CA VAL A 371 2.78 -10.18 11.32
C VAL A 371 1.99 -10.28 10.01
N SER A 372 1.53 -11.41 9.53
CA SER A 372 0.57 -11.55 8.44
C SER A 372 0.70 -12.87 7.66
N LEU A 373 -0.39 -13.56 7.48
CA LEU A 373 -0.52 -14.87 6.79
C LEU A 373 -0.14 -14.83 5.29
N PHE A 374 -0.01 -13.67 4.67
CA PHE A 374 0.15 -13.50 3.21
C PHE A 374 1.59 -13.25 2.73
N LEU A 375 2.55 -13.00 3.63
CA LEU A 375 3.91 -12.59 3.27
C LEU A 375 4.99 -13.59 3.71
N LEU A 376 4.58 -14.74 4.21
CA LEU A 376 5.43 -15.83 4.67
C LEU A 376 6.59 -16.19 3.72
N PRO A 377 6.40 -16.34 2.40
CA PRO A 377 7.49 -16.76 1.52
C PRO A 377 8.70 -15.83 1.51
N PHE A 378 8.47 -14.51 1.49
CA PHE A 378 9.54 -13.50 1.45
C PHE A 378 10.33 -13.43 2.76
N PHE A 379 9.65 -13.62 3.88
CA PHE A 379 10.23 -13.62 5.20
C PHE A 379 11.21 -14.78 5.42
N PHE A 380 10.86 -15.96 4.93
CA PHE A 380 11.62 -17.19 5.14
C PHE A 380 13.00 -17.16 4.51
N PHE A 381 13.11 -16.74 3.24
CA PHE A 381 14.40 -16.67 2.56
C PHE A 381 15.31 -15.60 3.17
N PHE A 382 14.76 -14.47 3.53
CA PHE A 382 15.54 -13.40 4.16
C PHE A 382 16.16 -13.87 5.47
N PHE A 383 15.37 -14.49 6.36
CA PHE A 383 15.89 -14.93 7.66
C PHE A 383 16.92 -16.05 7.53
N SER A 384 16.71 -17.03 6.67
CA SER A 384 17.70 -18.08 6.42
C SER A 384 19.02 -17.50 5.94
N SER A 385 18.99 -16.65 4.93
CA SER A 385 20.21 -16.10 4.33
C SER A 385 20.93 -15.09 5.22
N VAL A 386 20.20 -14.24 5.96
CA VAL A 386 20.81 -13.20 6.81
C VAL A 386 21.31 -13.76 8.15
N PHE A 387 20.61 -14.75 8.72
CA PHE A 387 20.88 -15.19 10.10
C PHE A 387 21.58 -16.54 10.21
N LEU A 388 21.68 -17.37 9.16
CA LEU A 388 22.27 -18.71 9.25
C LEU A 388 23.72 -18.84 8.78
N SER A 389 24.27 -17.89 8.09
CA SER A 389 25.53 -18.11 7.42
C SER A 389 26.77 -17.79 8.26
N GLY A 390 27.51 -18.84 8.66
CA GLY A 390 28.93 -18.89 9.00
C GLY A 390 29.40 -18.26 10.33
N PRO A 391 30.58 -18.63 10.82
CA PRO A 391 31.16 -18.13 12.06
C PRO A 391 31.47 -16.62 12.07
N GLU A 392 31.65 -16.00 10.91
CA GLU A 392 31.81 -14.54 10.80
C GLU A 392 30.51 -13.75 11.03
N ARG A 393 29.37 -14.41 11.09
CA ARG A 393 28.04 -13.81 11.22
C ARG A 393 27.54 -13.68 12.67
N ARG A 394 28.38 -13.87 13.65
CA ARG A 394 28.05 -13.61 15.09
C ARG A 394 28.18 -12.14 15.48
N ARG A 395 28.37 -11.23 14.52
CA ARG A 395 28.42 -9.79 14.83
C ARG A 395 27.01 -9.30 15.18
N SER A 396 26.90 -8.72 16.35
CA SER A 396 25.63 -8.28 16.95
C SER A 396 25.05 -7.09 16.18
N PHE A 397 23.77 -7.16 15.85
CA PHE A 397 23.03 -6.00 15.38
C PHE A 397 22.55 -5.20 16.58
N HIS A 398 22.89 -3.93 16.65
CA HIS A 398 22.39 -3.03 17.68
C HIS A 398 21.36 -2.07 17.09
N LEU A 399 20.24 -1.92 17.80
CA LEU A 399 19.21 -0.94 17.47
C LEU A 399 19.63 0.45 17.91
N VAL A 400 19.62 1.39 17.00
CA VAL A 400 19.71 2.82 17.31
C VAL A 400 18.30 3.38 17.38
N SER A 401 17.92 3.97 18.50
CA SER A 401 16.63 4.65 18.63
C SER A 401 16.60 5.85 17.66
N PRO A 402 15.58 5.96 16.80
CA PRO A 402 15.44 7.12 15.91
C PRO A 402 15.25 8.39 16.74
N ARG A 403 15.86 9.49 16.30
CA ARG A 403 15.49 10.82 16.82
C ARG A 403 14.03 11.10 16.46
N ARG A 404 13.29 11.79 17.34
CA ARG A 404 11.91 12.20 17.05
C ARG A 404 11.86 12.93 15.71
N GLY A 405 11.18 12.34 14.73
CA GLY A 405 11.04 12.89 13.36
C GLY A 405 11.62 12.01 12.25
N GLU A 406 12.42 10.99 12.54
CA GLU A 406 12.89 10.02 11.54
C GLU A 406 11.98 8.79 11.53
N TYR A 407 11.48 8.43 10.36
CA TYR A 407 10.53 7.34 10.18
C TYR A 407 11.24 5.99 10.05
N GLY A 408 11.11 5.17 11.08
CA GLY A 408 11.54 3.77 11.10
C GLY A 408 12.80 3.49 11.92
N PRO A 409 13.00 2.22 12.34
CA PRO A 409 14.17 1.83 13.11
C PRO A 409 15.42 1.80 12.24
N CYS A 410 16.46 2.51 12.66
CA CYS A 410 17.81 2.32 12.15
C CYS A 410 18.49 1.18 12.92
N VAL A 411 19.17 0.30 12.19
CA VAL A 411 19.98 -0.76 12.79
C VAL A 411 21.44 -0.38 12.67
N ASN A 412 22.14 -0.31 13.79
CA ASN A 412 23.59 -0.16 13.78
C ASN A 412 24.21 -1.54 13.58
N LEU A 413 24.97 -1.70 12.50
CA LEU A 413 25.65 -2.95 12.14
C LEU A 413 27.03 -3.08 12.83
N LEU A 414 27.30 -2.29 13.88
CA LEU A 414 28.57 -2.28 14.59
C LEU A 414 28.62 -3.39 15.64
N THR A 415 29.69 -4.18 15.57
CA THR A 415 30.24 -5.27 16.40
C THR A 415 29.66 -6.64 16.22
#